data_f01f02128331cbeab6330c7fe06d965f
#
_entry.id   f01f02128331cbeab6330c7fe06d965f
#
_cell.length_a   1.000
_cell.length_b   1.000
_cell.length_c   1.000
_cell.angle_alpha   90.00
_cell.angle_beta   90.00
_cell.angle_gamma   90.00
#
_symmetry.space_group_name_H-M   'P 1'
#
loop_
_entity.id
_entity.type
_entity.pdbx_description
1 polymer ?
#
loop_
_entity_poly.entity_id
_entity_poly.type
_entity_poly.pdbx_seq_one_letter_code
_entity_poly.pdbx_strand_id
1 'polypeptide(L)'
;MKKRVACSFWFKDSRYKISQSEKMCIFAQSIKTIKTMENYEWAKEMNCAVTVCDAEGIIIYMNDKSRETYKKEGDLIGKNLYECHSERSKEIIRRLLATGGSNAYTIEKQGVHKVIYQTAWKKDGKVAGIVEISMVTPADMPHYVRG
;
A
#
# COMPACT_ATOMS: atom_id res chain seq x y z
N MET A 1 2.08 18.41 -32.41
CA MET A 1 1.48 17.12 -32.85
C MET A 1 1.24 16.25 -31.61
N LYS A 2 -0.02 16.14 -31.18
CA LYS A 2 -0.40 15.31 -30.01
C LYS A 2 -0.67 13.89 -30.51
N LYS A 3 0.14 12.92 -30.10
CA LYS A 3 -0.11 11.49 -30.38
C LYS A 3 -1.27 11.01 -29.49
N ARG A 4 -2.41 10.72 -30.10
CA ARG A 4 -3.49 9.94 -29.49
C ARG A 4 -3.00 8.50 -29.34
N VAL A 5 -2.83 8.01 -28.13
CA VAL A 5 -2.65 6.59 -27.85
C VAL A 5 -4.03 5.95 -27.91
N ALA A 6 -4.28 5.20 -28.97
CA ALA A 6 -5.50 4.42 -29.14
C ALA A 6 -5.42 3.19 -28.22
N CYS A 7 -6.24 3.18 -27.19
CA CYS A 7 -6.49 2.00 -26.34
C CYS A 7 -7.52 1.10 -27.05
N SER A 8 -7.06 0.33 -28.06
CA SER A 8 -7.88 -0.62 -28.81
C SER A 8 -7.22 -1.99 -28.82
N PHE A 9 -7.17 -2.64 -27.65
CA PHE A 9 -6.94 -4.08 -27.59
C PHE A 9 -7.56 -4.63 -26.30
N TRP A 10 -8.32 -5.71 -26.40
CA TRP A 10 -9.05 -6.46 -25.39
C TRP A 10 -10.54 -6.15 -25.26
N PHE A 11 -11.34 -6.61 -26.22
CA PHE A 11 -12.68 -7.14 -25.95
C PHE A 11 -13.21 -7.87 -27.19
N LYS A 12 -12.78 -9.12 -27.36
CA LYS A 12 -13.45 -10.10 -28.23
C LYS A 12 -13.72 -11.39 -27.47
N ASP A 13 -14.59 -11.31 -26.47
CA ASP A 13 -15.35 -12.48 -26.03
C ASP A 13 -16.77 -12.04 -25.67
N SER A 14 -17.72 -12.43 -26.48
CA SER A 14 -19.08 -11.91 -26.52
C SER A 14 -20.03 -12.49 -25.46
N ARG A 15 -19.50 -13.04 -24.35
CA ARG A 15 -20.30 -13.74 -23.34
C ARG A 15 -20.61 -12.92 -22.09
N TYR A 16 -20.04 -11.73 -21.91
CA TYR A 16 -20.36 -10.85 -20.79
C TYR A 16 -20.72 -9.44 -21.27
N LYS A 17 -22.00 -9.16 -21.38
CA LYS A 17 -22.50 -7.79 -21.58
C LYS A 17 -22.39 -7.04 -20.25
N ILE A 18 -21.28 -6.35 -20.03
CA ILE A 18 -21.14 -5.42 -18.89
C ILE A 18 -22.12 -4.27 -19.11
N SER A 19 -22.96 -4.01 -18.13
CA SER A 19 -23.92 -2.91 -18.14
C SER A 19 -23.23 -1.54 -18.21
N GLN A 20 -23.96 -0.51 -18.62
CA GLN A 20 -23.43 0.85 -18.71
C GLN A 20 -23.02 1.38 -17.30
N SER A 21 -23.75 0.99 -16.26
CA SER A 21 -23.44 1.31 -14.88
C SER A 21 -22.15 0.64 -14.38
N GLU A 22 -21.92 -0.62 -14.73
CA GLU A 22 -20.66 -1.33 -14.41
C GLU A 22 -19.45 -0.73 -15.13
N LYS A 23 -19.61 -0.33 -16.40
CA LYS A 23 -18.55 0.39 -17.15
C LYS A 23 -18.20 1.73 -16.52
N MET A 24 -19.20 2.49 -16.06
CA MET A 24 -18.98 3.73 -15.34
C MET A 24 -18.31 3.51 -13.98
N CYS A 25 -18.66 2.45 -13.25
CA CYS A 25 -18.05 2.10 -11.99
C CYS A 25 -16.57 1.73 -12.15
N ILE A 26 -16.25 0.88 -13.15
CA ILE A 26 -14.87 0.50 -13.50
C ILE A 26 -14.05 1.73 -13.92
N PHE A 27 -14.63 2.62 -14.72
CA PHE A 27 -13.97 3.84 -15.16
C PHE A 27 -13.71 4.81 -14.01
N ALA A 28 -14.69 4.99 -13.11
CA ALA A 28 -14.53 5.81 -11.91
C ALA A 28 -13.47 5.24 -10.94
N GLN A 29 -13.41 3.93 -10.77
CA GLN A 29 -12.37 3.25 -9.99
C GLN A 29 -10.98 3.41 -10.63
N SER A 30 -10.88 3.29 -11.95
CA SER A 30 -9.62 3.50 -12.69
C SER A 30 -9.11 4.94 -12.54
N ILE A 31 -9.98 5.94 -12.64
CA ILE A 31 -9.61 7.36 -12.43
C ILE A 31 -9.17 7.57 -10.97
N LYS A 32 -9.87 6.99 -9.99
CA LYS A 32 -9.51 7.10 -8.58
C LYS A 32 -8.13 6.48 -8.33
N THR A 33 -7.84 5.32 -8.91
CA THR A 33 -6.54 4.63 -8.81
C THR A 33 -5.42 5.45 -9.44
N ILE A 34 -5.63 6.00 -10.65
CA ILE A 34 -4.63 6.85 -11.33
C ILE A 34 -4.32 8.10 -10.49
N LYS A 35 -5.34 8.79 -9.98
CA LYS A 35 -5.17 9.97 -9.15
C LYS A 35 -4.47 9.67 -7.81
N THR A 36 -4.68 8.47 -7.28
CA THR A 36 -3.99 8.03 -6.05
C THR A 36 -2.52 7.73 -6.30
N MET A 37 -2.18 7.17 -7.46
CA MET A 37 -0.78 6.87 -7.82
C MET A 37 0.06 8.15 -7.99
N GLU A 38 -0.49 9.21 -8.59
CA GLU A 38 0.21 10.50 -8.73
C GLU A 38 0.60 11.13 -7.39
N ASN A 39 -0.11 10.82 -6.30
CA ASN A 39 0.18 11.37 -4.97
C ASN A 39 1.34 10.67 -4.24
N TYR A 40 1.84 9.53 -4.73
CA TYR A 40 2.89 8.74 -4.06
C TYR A 40 4.18 8.59 -4.87
N GLU A 41 4.36 9.36 -5.95
CA GLU A 41 5.56 9.29 -6.80
C GLU A 41 6.86 9.48 -6.01
N TRP A 42 6.86 10.33 -4.98
CA TRP A 42 8.00 10.55 -4.10
C TRP A 42 8.45 9.27 -3.36
N ALA A 43 7.55 8.33 -3.11
CA ALA A 43 7.85 7.10 -2.39
C ALA A 43 8.21 5.92 -3.31
N LYS A 44 7.99 6.05 -4.63
CA LYS A 44 8.07 4.95 -5.59
C LYS A 44 9.40 4.20 -5.55
N GLU A 45 10.51 4.92 -5.61
CA GLU A 45 11.87 4.36 -5.69
C GLU A 45 12.63 4.48 -4.35
N MET A 46 11.95 4.70 -3.23
CA MET A 46 12.59 4.73 -1.92
C MET A 46 13.27 3.40 -1.61
N ASN A 47 14.48 3.45 -1.01
CA ASN A 47 15.21 2.26 -0.57
C ASN A 47 14.68 1.68 0.75
N CYS A 48 13.38 1.74 0.94
CA CYS A 48 12.64 1.04 1.99
C CYS A 48 11.27 0.63 1.43
N ALA A 49 10.69 -0.43 1.96
CA ALA A 49 9.36 -0.83 1.53
C ALA A 49 8.31 0.11 2.13
N VAL A 50 7.41 0.63 1.28
CA VAL A 50 6.29 1.47 1.70
C VAL A 50 5.01 0.82 1.19
N THR A 51 4.09 0.53 2.13
CA THR A 51 2.75 0.01 1.83
C THR A 51 1.72 0.92 2.48
N VAL A 52 0.68 1.28 1.74
CA VAL A 52 -0.42 2.14 2.24
C VAL A 52 -1.74 1.41 2.06
N CYS A 53 -2.56 1.41 3.10
CA CYS A 53 -3.96 0.99 3.02
C CYS A 53 -4.92 2.15 3.33
N ASP A 54 -6.17 1.99 2.94
CA ASP A 54 -7.27 2.86 3.33
C ASP A 54 -7.83 2.52 4.73
N ALA A 55 -8.93 3.19 5.12
CA ALA A 55 -9.59 3.00 6.41
C ALA A 55 -10.24 1.62 6.56
N GLU A 56 -10.58 0.97 5.46
CA GLU A 56 -11.13 -0.38 5.40
C GLU A 56 -10.05 -1.46 5.43
N GLY A 57 -8.76 -1.07 5.39
CA GLY A 57 -7.61 -1.97 5.34
C GLY A 57 -7.29 -2.49 3.94
N ILE A 58 -7.86 -1.89 2.89
CA ILE A 58 -7.55 -2.25 1.51
C ILE A 58 -6.22 -1.61 1.10
N ILE A 59 -5.30 -2.40 0.57
CA ILE A 59 -4.01 -1.90 0.07
C ILE A 59 -4.25 -1.04 -1.16
N ILE A 60 -3.89 0.24 -1.08
CA ILE A 60 -4.08 1.24 -2.14
C ILE A 60 -2.78 1.65 -2.81
N TYR A 61 -1.63 1.38 -2.17
CA TYR A 61 -0.32 1.69 -2.71
C TYR A 61 0.76 0.76 -2.17
N MET A 62 1.69 0.39 -3.02
CA MET A 62 2.96 -0.28 -2.71
C MET A 62 4.05 0.29 -3.61
N ASN A 63 5.17 0.70 -3.02
CA ASN A 63 6.32 1.12 -3.81
C ASN A 63 7.10 -0.08 -4.38
N ASP A 64 8.11 0.19 -5.20
CA ASP A 64 8.89 -0.86 -5.88
C ASP A 64 9.55 -1.82 -4.88
N LYS A 65 10.07 -1.30 -3.76
CA LYS A 65 10.70 -2.12 -2.71
C LYS A 65 9.69 -3.00 -1.95
N SER A 66 8.50 -2.51 -1.72
CA SER A 66 7.41 -3.31 -1.14
C SER A 66 6.97 -4.42 -2.10
N ARG A 67 6.78 -4.12 -3.38
CA ARG A 67 6.44 -5.10 -4.42
C ARG A 67 7.53 -6.18 -4.55
N GLU A 68 8.80 -5.81 -4.49
CA GLU A 68 9.92 -6.76 -4.47
C GLU A 68 9.85 -7.70 -3.25
N THR A 69 9.58 -7.13 -2.07
CA THR A 69 9.47 -7.88 -0.81
C THR A 69 8.39 -8.95 -0.86
N TYR A 70 7.24 -8.62 -1.46
CA TYR A 70 6.07 -9.50 -1.55
C TYR A 70 5.88 -10.13 -2.95
N LYS A 71 6.95 -10.23 -3.73
CA LYS A 71 6.89 -10.74 -5.11
C LYS A 71 6.26 -12.14 -5.25
N LYS A 72 6.42 -12.98 -4.22
CA LYS A 72 5.86 -14.34 -4.22
C LYS A 72 4.35 -14.38 -4.04
N GLU A 73 3.79 -13.37 -3.39
CA GLU A 73 2.36 -13.23 -3.10
C GLU A 73 1.58 -12.60 -4.26
N GLY A 74 2.30 -12.11 -5.30
CA GLY A 74 1.73 -11.45 -6.47
C GLY A 74 1.31 -10.01 -6.21
N ASP A 75 0.36 -9.49 -6.99
CA ASP A 75 -0.16 -8.13 -6.79
C ASP A 75 -1.11 -8.10 -5.59
N LEU A 76 -0.75 -7.26 -4.61
CA LEU A 76 -1.52 -7.09 -3.38
C LEU A 76 -2.38 -5.82 -3.39
N ILE A 77 -2.28 -4.96 -4.41
CA ILE A 77 -3.16 -3.79 -4.54
C ILE A 77 -4.61 -4.25 -4.63
N GLY A 78 -5.48 -3.62 -3.84
CA GLY A 78 -6.90 -3.98 -3.75
C GLY A 78 -7.22 -5.15 -2.82
N LYS A 79 -6.21 -5.86 -2.28
CA LYS A 79 -6.44 -6.91 -1.27
C LYS A 79 -6.55 -6.30 0.12
N ASN A 80 -7.28 -6.99 0.99
CA ASN A 80 -7.46 -6.56 2.36
C ASN A 80 -6.34 -7.10 3.26
N LEU A 81 -5.73 -6.23 4.08
CA LEU A 81 -4.68 -6.59 5.03
C LEU A 81 -5.12 -7.71 6.00
N TYR A 82 -6.40 -7.77 6.34
CA TYR A 82 -6.92 -8.77 7.26
C TYR A 82 -6.85 -10.20 6.71
N GLU A 83 -6.71 -10.39 5.40
CA GLU A 83 -6.65 -11.73 4.81
C GLU A 83 -5.30 -12.42 5.03
N CYS A 84 -4.21 -11.65 5.13
CA CYS A 84 -2.84 -12.18 5.22
C CYS A 84 -2.17 -12.00 6.60
N HIS A 85 -2.85 -11.41 7.59
CA HIS A 85 -2.30 -11.11 8.89
C HIS A 85 -2.81 -12.06 9.99
N SER A 86 -1.94 -12.36 10.98
CA SER A 86 -2.34 -13.07 12.20
C SER A 86 -3.33 -12.26 13.02
N GLU A 87 -4.10 -12.89 13.91
CA GLU A 87 -5.07 -12.18 14.75
C GLU A 87 -4.40 -11.08 15.59
N ARG A 88 -3.22 -11.33 16.14
CA ARG A 88 -2.44 -10.30 16.86
C ARG A 88 -2.14 -9.08 15.97
N SER A 89 -1.74 -9.30 14.73
CA SER A 89 -1.47 -8.21 13.78
C SER A 89 -2.74 -7.47 13.38
N LYS A 90 -3.84 -8.20 13.19
CA LYS A 90 -5.17 -7.60 12.90
C LYS A 90 -5.64 -6.70 14.04
N GLU A 91 -5.38 -7.08 15.27
CA GLU A 91 -5.72 -6.27 16.45
C GLU A 91 -4.93 -4.94 16.48
N ILE A 92 -3.64 -5.00 16.13
CA ILE A 92 -2.81 -3.80 15.99
C ILE A 92 -3.37 -2.89 14.87
N ILE A 93 -3.69 -3.45 13.71
CA ILE A 93 -4.27 -2.71 12.57
C ILE A 93 -5.58 -2.02 13.00
N ARG A 94 -6.51 -2.75 13.64
CA ARG A 94 -7.77 -2.19 14.14
C ARG A 94 -7.53 -1.03 15.11
N ARG A 95 -6.60 -1.19 16.03
CA ARG A 95 -6.22 -0.15 16.99
C ARG A 95 -5.69 1.09 16.29
N LEU A 96 -4.77 0.94 15.34
CA LEU A 96 -4.19 2.06 14.59
C LEU A 96 -5.27 2.84 13.82
N LEU A 97 -6.18 2.13 13.14
CA LEU A 97 -7.29 2.73 12.41
C LEU A 97 -8.27 3.46 13.36
N ALA A 98 -8.53 2.90 14.53
CA ALA A 98 -9.45 3.49 15.50
C ALA A 98 -8.86 4.71 16.22
N THR A 99 -7.58 4.67 16.60
CA THR A 99 -6.95 5.69 17.46
C THR A 99 -6.13 6.72 16.70
N GLY A 100 -5.70 6.42 15.48
CA GLY A 100 -4.80 7.28 14.71
C GLY A 100 -3.37 7.31 15.24
N GLY A 101 -2.96 6.26 15.97
CA GLY A 101 -1.64 6.14 16.57
C GLY A 101 -0.57 5.54 15.65
N SER A 102 0.52 5.09 16.26
CA SER A 102 1.62 4.41 15.58
C SER A 102 2.01 3.13 16.31
N ASN A 103 2.79 2.30 15.62
CA ASN A 103 3.39 1.07 16.14
C ASN A 103 4.79 0.92 15.53
N ALA A 104 5.78 0.53 16.32
CA ALA A 104 7.14 0.31 15.85
C ALA A 104 7.72 -0.94 16.50
N TYR A 105 8.42 -1.74 15.71
CA TYR A 105 9.10 -2.94 16.17
C TYR A 105 10.21 -3.35 15.21
N THR A 106 11.07 -4.23 15.67
CA THR A 106 12.11 -4.83 14.86
C THR A 106 11.78 -6.28 14.55
N ILE A 107 12.23 -6.74 13.39
CA ILE A 107 12.22 -8.16 13.04
C ILE A 107 13.62 -8.56 12.56
N GLU A 108 13.93 -9.84 12.75
CA GLU A 108 15.08 -10.48 12.13
C GLU A 108 14.58 -11.68 11.32
N LYS A 109 15.01 -11.75 10.06
CA LYS A 109 14.69 -12.88 9.19
C LYS A 109 15.92 -13.21 8.34
N GLN A 110 16.44 -14.43 8.49
CA GLN A 110 17.60 -14.91 7.73
C GLN A 110 18.84 -13.98 7.89
N GLY A 111 19.09 -13.49 9.12
CA GLY A 111 20.20 -12.57 9.41
C GLY A 111 20.00 -11.14 8.93
N VAL A 112 18.85 -10.82 8.36
CA VAL A 112 18.50 -9.44 7.95
C VAL A 112 17.66 -8.78 9.03
N HIS A 113 18.18 -7.72 9.63
CA HIS A 113 17.47 -6.90 10.61
C HIS A 113 16.64 -5.83 9.90
N LYS A 114 15.41 -5.65 10.33
CA LYS A 114 14.52 -4.60 9.81
C LYS A 114 13.82 -3.88 10.96
N VAL A 115 13.62 -2.58 10.76
CA VAL A 115 12.66 -1.78 11.52
C VAL A 115 11.38 -1.70 10.73
N ILE A 116 10.26 -1.96 11.41
CA ILE A 116 8.91 -1.79 10.89
C ILE A 116 8.28 -0.62 11.63
N TYR A 117 7.81 0.36 10.91
CA TYR A 117 7.07 1.49 11.44
C TYR A 117 5.70 1.58 10.76
N GLN A 118 4.67 1.51 11.57
CA GLN A 118 3.28 1.62 11.13
C GLN A 118 2.67 2.86 11.75
N THR A 119 2.00 3.68 10.96
CA THR A 119 1.30 4.87 11.46
C THR A 119 0.02 5.11 10.69
N ALA A 120 -1.00 5.60 11.39
CA ALA A 120 -2.21 6.04 10.72
C ALA A 120 -1.92 7.36 9.97
N TRP A 121 -2.37 7.43 8.71
CA TRP A 121 -2.41 8.68 7.98
C TRP A 121 -3.81 9.28 8.04
N LYS A 122 -3.88 10.61 7.93
CA LYS A 122 -5.11 11.36 8.09
C LYS A 122 -5.42 12.19 6.85
N LYS A 123 -6.70 12.34 6.57
CA LYS A 123 -7.25 13.26 5.59
C LYS A 123 -8.31 14.11 6.28
N ASP A 124 -8.19 15.42 6.19
CA ASP A 124 -9.10 16.38 6.84
C ASP A 124 -9.30 16.09 8.34
N GLY A 125 -8.20 15.73 9.04
CA GLY A 125 -8.17 15.43 10.47
C GLY A 125 -8.70 14.04 10.86
N LYS A 126 -9.30 13.29 9.94
CA LYS A 126 -9.82 11.93 10.18
C LYS A 126 -8.82 10.87 9.74
N VAL A 127 -8.75 9.76 10.46
CA VAL A 127 -7.96 8.60 10.05
C VAL A 127 -8.50 8.10 8.71
N ALA A 128 -7.60 7.98 7.74
CA ALA A 128 -7.93 7.56 6.39
C ALA A 128 -7.20 6.28 5.96
N GLY A 129 -6.37 5.71 6.85
CA GLY A 129 -5.69 4.46 6.63
C GLY A 129 -4.40 4.34 7.41
N ILE A 130 -3.55 3.38 7.01
CA ILE A 130 -2.24 3.12 7.62
C ILE A 130 -1.16 3.18 6.55
N VAL A 131 -0.01 3.72 6.91
CA VAL A 131 1.25 3.59 6.19
C VAL A 131 2.15 2.65 6.97
N GLU A 132 2.70 1.64 6.31
CA GLU A 132 3.79 0.82 6.83
C GLU A 132 5.07 1.13 6.06
N ILE A 133 6.13 1.39 6.82
CA ILE A 133 7.50 1.54 6.31
C ILE A 133 8.33 0.40 6.90
N SER A 134 8.97 -0.38 6.03
CA SER A 134 9.88 -1.46 6.41
C SER A 134 11.26 -1.17 5.81
N MET A 135 12.24 -0.99 6.68
CA MET A 135 13.61 -0.70 6.25
C MET A 135 14.61 -1.67 6.86
N VAL A 136 15.59 -2.06 6.05
CA VAL A 136 16.75 -2.83 6.53
C VAL A 136 17.64 -1.90 7.33
N THR A 137 18.07 -2.36 8.49
CA THR A 137 19.03 -1.65 9.35
C THR A 137 20.31 -2.44 9.49
N PRO A 138 21.48 -1.78 9.58
CA PRO A 138 22.73 -2.47 9.92
C PRO A 138 22.66 -3.04 11.34
N ALA A 139 23.39 -4.13 11.58
CA ALA A 139 23.46 -4.75 12.91
C ALA A 139 24.08 -3.82 13.96
N ASP A 140 24.98 -2.96 13.52
CA ASP A 140 25.73 -1.96 14.30
C ASP A 140 25.17 -0.54 14.12
N MET A 141 23.85 -0.40 14.02
CA MET A 141 23.20 0.90 13.82
C MET A 141 23.66 1.92 14.87
N PRO A 142 24.26 3.07 14.47
CA PRO A 142 24.76 4.06 15.42
C PRO A 142 23.63 4.62 16.30
N HIS A 143 23.92 4.81 17.57
CA HIS A 143 23.04 5.48 18.52
C HIS A 143 23.70 6.75 19.05
N TYR A 144 23.04 7.88 18.91
CA TYR A 144 23.54 9.18 19.37
C TYR A 144 22.58 9.77 20.40
N VAL A 145 23.11 10.07 21.59
CA VAL A 145 22.40 10.85 22.61
C VAL A 145 22.68 12.33 22.33
N ARG A 146 21.65 13.10 22.14
CA ARG A 146 21.74 14.56 21.97
C ARG A 146 21.02 15.20 23.15
N GLY A 147 21.77 16.01 23.93
CA GLY A 147 21.24 16.83 25.04
C GLY A 147 20.62 18.13 24.55
#